data_2074e4030d1adc253f1ad86d3590fe14
#
_entry.id   2074e4030d1adc253f1ad86d3590fe14
#
_cell.length_a   1.000
_cell.length_b   1.000
_cell.length_c   1.000
_cell.angle_alpha   90.00
_cell.angle_beta   90.00
_cell.angle_gamma   90.00
#
_symmetry.space_group_name_H-M   'P 1'
#
loop_
_entity.id
_entity.type
_entity.pdbx_description
1 polymer ?
#
loop_
_entity_poly.entity_id
_entity_poly.type
_entity_poly.pdbx_seq_one_letter_code
_entity_poly.pdbx_strand_id
1 'polypeptide(L)'
;MAIHACTPATGGDEYLKPSERDGGQSVVYFTRDLSADGLRKAFAKVASKLDGKVAIKLHTGEKDGPNIIPRPWVAELVEKDLPDAVIVETNTYYAGDRDTTEKHRDTIAHNGWTFCPVDITDEDGYVEWPVDGGKWFDTMAVGANLEHYDSMLTLTHFKGHMMGGFGGSNKNLGIGCASGKEGKKWIHAQTSDNGATWGAQWSVANEELMEKITESTKATIDHFGDRIVYINVLRNMSVSCDCEGTSAQPVVTPNVGILVSTDICAIDSASVDLVVAMTDAGLVHNHDLVERMTSRHGFRQLSYMHELGMGNWRYSLLDLDNDETEVSLEDAVAHVVPFKG
;
A
#
# COMPACT_ATOMS: atom_id res chain seq x y z
N MET A 1 -21.89 18.31 -2.95
CA MET A 1 -21.91 17.11 -2.12
C MET A 1 -21.60 17.54 -0.70
N ALA A 2 -22.47 17.25 0.25
CA ALA A 2 -22.24 17.64 1.64
C ALA A 2 -21.11 16.77 2.22
N ILE A 3 -20.01 17.41 2.59
CA ILE A 3 -18.94 16.81 3.35
C ILE A 3 -19.51 16.56 4.76
N HIS A 4 -19.73 15.31 5.12
CA HIS A 4 -20.08 14.97 6.49
C HIS A 4 -18.89 15.37 7.37
N ALA A 5 -19.14 16.27 8.32
CA ALA A 5 -18.16 16.63 9.32
C ALA A 5 -17.80 15.36 10.12
N CYS A 6 -16.55 14.92 10.05
CA CYS A 6 -16.03 13.85 10.87
C CYS A 6 -16.11 14.23 12.34
N THR A 7 -16.69 13.34 13.15
CA THR A 7 -16.56 13.39 14.60
C THR A 7 -15.10 13.14 14.96
N PRO A 8 -14.51 13.84 15.95
CA PRO A 8 -13.15 13.58 16.37
C PRO A 8 -12.98 12.13 16.83
N ALA A 9 -11.91 11.49 16.41
CA ALA A 9 -11.54 10.13 16.79
C ALA A 9 -11.46 10.00 18.33
N THR A 10 -11.97 8.90 18.85
CA THR A 10 -11.88 8.56 20.28
C THR A 10 -10.93 7.38 20.43
N GLY A 11 -9.69 7.62 20.83
CA GLY A 11 -8.69 6.66 21.35
C GLY A 11 -8.43 5.41 20.50
N GLY A 12 -7.28 5.35 19.86
CA GLY A 12 -6.82 4.25 18.99
C GLY A 12 -6.61 4.65 17.53
N ASP A 13 -7.18 5.77 17.13
CA ASP A 13 -7.14 6.30 15.76
C ASP A 13 -6.25 7.54 15.64
N GLU A 14 -5.62 7.95 16.76
CA GLU A 14 -4.68 9.05 16.78
C GLU A 14 -3.28 8.57 16.36
N TYR A 15 -2.53 9.48 15.72
CA TYR A 15 -1.13 9.24 15.45
C TYR A 15 -0.34 9.11 16.75
N LEU A 16 0.30 7.96 16.95
CA LEU A 16 1.27 7.74 18.01
C LEU A 16 2.68 7.92 17.44
N LYS A 17 3.50 8.74 18.12
CA LYS A 17 4.93 8.85 17.78
C LYS A 17 5.63 7.52 18.02
N PRO A 18 6.73 7.22 17.30
CA PRO A 18 7.48 5.98 17.51
C PRO A 18 7.85 5.67 18.96
N SER A 19 8.14 6.73 19.74
CA SER A 19 8.48 6.63 21.17
C SER A 19 7.29 6.28 22.10
N GLU A 20 6.06 6.42 21.61
CA GLU A 20 4.83 6.16 22.36
C GLU A 20 4.27 4.76 22.06
N ARG A 21 4.81 4.07 21.06
CA ARG A 21 4.41 2.72 20.66
C ARG A 21 5.09 1.67 21.54
N ASP A 22 4.38 0.59 21.81
CA ASP A 22 4.87 -0.57 22.55
C ASP A 22 5.27 -1.73 21.62
N GLY A 23 5.63 -2.88 22.21
CA GLY A 23 5.93 -4.11 21.49
C GLY A 23 7.37 -4.25 21.01
N GLY A 24 7.60 -5.22 20.13
CA GLY A 24 8.89 -5.50 19.51
C GLY A 24 9.31 -4.44 18.52
N GLN A 25 10.49 -4.63 17.94
CA GLN A 25 11.08 -3.71 16.95
C GLN A 25 11.57 -4.49 15.73
N SER A 26 11.26 -3.98 14.53
CA SER A 26 11.71 -4.54 13.26
C SER A 26 12.67 -3.61 12.54
N VAL A 27 13.35 -4.11 11.52
CA VAL A 27 14.26 -3.32 10.70
C VAL A 27 13.50 -2.79 9.47
N VAL A 28 13.63 -1.50 9.21
CA VAL A 28 13.26 -0.87 7.96
C VAL A 28 14.52 -0.25 7.37
N TYR A 29 14.88 -0.66 6.16
CA TYR A 29 15.96 -0.02 5.43
C TYR A 29 15.42 1.15 4.61
N PHE A 30 16.25 2.18 4.43
CA PHE A 30 15.87 3.40 3.74
C PHE A 30 16.98 3.85 2.79
N THR A 31 16.63 4.30 1.60
CA THR A 31 17.51 5.00 0.67
C THR A 31 16.85 6.24 0.11
N ARG A 32 17.62 7.31 -0.07
CA ARG A 32 17.18 8.55 -0.71
C ARG A 32 17.20 8.48 -2.22
N ASP A 33 17.83 7.43 -2.78
CA ASP A 33 17.97 7.24 -4.22
C ASP A 33 16.63 6.84 -4.86
N LEU A 34 15.95 7.81 -5.44
CA LEU A 34 14.70 7.63 -6.20
C LEU A 34 15.00 7.34 -7.67
N SER A 35 15.60 6.18 -7.91
CA SER A 35 15.96 5.67 -9.24
C SER A 35 15.73 4.15 -9.33
N ALA A 36 15.96 3.56 -10.50
CA ALA A 36 15.96 2.11 -10.68
C ALA A 36 17.06 1.44 -9.82
N ASP A 37 18.24 2.05 -9.73
CA ASP A 37 19.33 1.54 -8.90
C ASP A 37 18.97 1.60 -7.41
N GLY A 38 18.33 2.68 -6.94
CA GLY A 38 17.83 2.80 -5.58
C GLY A 38 16.78 1.74 -5.25
N LEU A 39 15.85 1.46 -6.17
CA LEU A 39 14.86 0.40 -6.01
C LEU A 39 15.53 -0.97 -5.89
N ARG A 40 16.49 -1.28 -6.77
CA ARG A 40 17.24 -2.54 -6.75
C ARG A 40 18.13 -2.69 -5.51
N LYS A 41 18.76 -1.59 -5.07
CA LYS A 41 19.52 -1.53 -3.82
C LYS A 41 18.65 -1.87 -2.61
N ALA A 42 17.45 -1.30 -2.54
CA ALA A 42 16.48 -1.62 -1.51
C ALA A 42 16.05 -3.09 -1.60
N PHE A 43 15.65 -3.56 -2.79
CA PHE A 43 15.23 -4.94 -3.03
C PHE A 43 16.28 -5.97 -2.59
N ALA A 44 17.56 -5.71 -2.83
CA ALA A 44 18.66 -6.61 -2.46
C ALA A 44 18.68 -6.99 -0.96
N LYS A 45 18.09 -6.14 -0.08
CA LYS A 45 18.00 -6.41 1.37
C LYS A 45 17.02 -7.51 1.73
N VAL A 46 16.08 -7.78 0.89
CA VAL A 46 14.97 -8.73 1.14
C VAL A 46 14.89 -9.85 0.10
N ALA A 47 15.68 -9.77 -0.96
CA ALA A 47 15.64 -10.71 -2.08
C ALA A 47 15.75 -12.19 -1.66
N SER A 48 16.54 -12.50 -0.62
CA SER A 48 16.72 -13.86 -0.10
C SER A 48 15.47 -14.48 0.53
N LYS A 49 14.42 -13.69 0.74
CA LYS A 49 13.13 -14.17 1.26
C LYS A 49 12.21 -14.68 0.15
N LEU A 50 12.50 -14.35 -1.09
CA LEU A 50 11.71 -14.76 -2.24
C LEU A 50 12.30 -16.00 -2.89
N ASP A 51 11.44 -16.96 -3.21
CA ASP A 51 11.79 -18.17 -3.94
C ASP A 51 10.64 -18.61 -4.85
N GLY A 52 10.90 -19.58 -5.72
CA GLY A 52 9.90 -20.14 -6.62
C GLY A 52 9.35 -19.10 -7.61
N LYS A 53 8.06 -19.18 -7.89
CA LYS A 53 7.36 -18.24 -8.79
C LYS A 53 6.96 -16.98 -8.00
N VAL A 54 7.58 -15.87 -8.34
CA VAL A 54 7.42 -14.60 -7.62
C VAL A 54 6.28 -13.76 -8.21
N ALA A 55 5.34 -13.36 -7.36
CA ALA A 55 4.36 -12.32 -7.67
C ALA A 55 4.92 -10.94 -7.31
N ILE A 56 4.83 -9.96 -8.20
CA ILE A 56 5.05 -8.54 -7.88
C ILE A 56 3.69 -7.87 -7.74
N LYS A 57 3.24 -7.63 -6.51
CA LYS A 57 2.00 -6.89 -6.28
C LYS A 57 2.28 -5.40 -6.32
N LEU A 58 1.85 -4.76 -7.36
CA LEU A 58 1.90 -3.31 -7.51
C LEU A 58 0.59 -2.80 -8.12
N HIS A 59 0.37 -1.49 -8.06
CA HIS A 59 -0.74 -0.85 -8.72
C HIS A 59 -0.30 -0.33 -10.09
N THR A 60 -0.85 -0.92 -11.16
CA THR A 60 -0.52 -0.57 -12.56
C THR A 60 -1.14 0.77 -13.01
N GLY A 61 -2.01 1.34 -12.20
CA GLY A 61 -2.66 2.64 -12.41
C GLY A 61 -3.96 2.57 -13.20
N GLU A 62 -4.78 3.58 -13.02
CA GLU A 62 -5.85 3.90 -13.98
C GLU A 62 -5.23 4.39 -15.28
N LYS A 63 -6.02 4.36 -16.36
CA LYS A 63 -5.58 4.83 -17.67
C LYS A 63 -5.06 6.27 -17.58
N ASP A 64 -3.83 6.49 -18.04
CA ASP A 64 -3.11 7.77 -17.98
C ASP A 64 -2.89 8.32 -16.56
N GLY A 65 -2.96 7.49 -15.52
CA GLY A 65 -2.71 7.90 -14.13
C GLY A 65 -1.28 8.43 -13.96
N PRO A 66 -1.08 9.66 -13.40
CA PRO A 66 0.19 10.37 -13.52
C PRO A 66 1.26 9.95 -12.51
N ASN A 67 0.88 9.35 -11.36
CA ASN A 67 1.76 9.27 -10.20
C ASN A 67 2.33 7.88 -9.89
N ILE A 68 1.95 6.86 -10.66
CA ILE A 68 2.39 5.47 -10.46
C ILE A 68 3.92 5.33 -10.44
N ILE A 69 4.40 4.23 -9.89
CA ILE A 69 5.84 3.90 -9.89
C ILE A 69 6.35 3.91 -11.34
N PRO A 70 7.51 4.53 -11.62
CA PRO A 70 8.05 4.58 -12.97
C PRO A 70 8.28 3.18 -13.54
N ARG A 71 7.63 2.87 -14.64
CA ARG A 71 7.76 1.58 -15.33
C ARG A 71 9.21 1.17 -15.62
N PRO A 72 10.11 2.09 -16.05
CA PRO A 72 11.52 1.72 -16.26
C PRO A 72 12.21 1.18 -15.03
N TRP A 73 11.85 1.63 -13.82
CA TRP A 73 12.43 1.12 -12.57
C TRP A 73 12.03 -0.33 -12.34
N VAL A 74 10.75 -0.63 -12.55
CA VAL A 74 10.22 -1.99 -12.38
C VAL A 74 10.73 -2.91 -13.48
N ALA A 75 10.84 -2.42 -14.73
CA ALA A 75 11.40 -3.17 -15.83
C ALA A 75 12.87 -3.58 -15.56
N GLU A 76 13.68 -2.67 -15.04
CA GLU A 76 15.06 -2.97 -14.68
C GLU A 76 15.18 -3.95 -13.50
N LEU A 77 14.33 -3.82 -12.48
CA LEU A 77 14.23 -4.77 -11.37
C LEU A 77 13.87 -6.18 -11.88
N VAL A 78 12.86 -6.28 -12.75
CA VAL A 78 12.47 -7.56 -13.35
C VAL A 78 13.60 -8.14 -14.19
N GLU A 79 14.17 -7.36 -15.10
CA GLU A 79 15.23 -7.83 -16.00
C GLU A 79 16.46 -8.34 -15.26
N LYS A 80 16.88 -7.64 -14.20
CA LYS A 80 18.18 -7.91 -13.56
C LYS A 80 18.07 -8.81 -12.33
N ASP A 81 16.98 -8.73 -11.58
CA ASP A 81 16.88 -9.34 -10.26
C ASP A 81 15.72 -10.36 -10.13
N LEU A 82 14.66 -10.24 -10.95
CA LEU A 82 13.47 -11.09 -10.91
C LEU A 82 12.97 -11.49 -12.32
N PRO A 83 13.80 -12.14 -13.16
CA PRO A 83 13.50 -12.33 -14.59
C PRO A 83 12.24 -13.17 -14.87
N ASP A 84 11.81 -14.02 -13.94
CA ASP A 84 10.64 -14.88 -14.07
C ASP A 84 9.43 -14.37 -13.27
N ALA A 85 9.51 -13.17 -12.70
CA ALA A 85 8.43 -12.62 -11.92
C ALA A 85 7.25 -12.17 -12.79
N VAL A 86 6.06 -12.20 -12.18
CA VAL A 86 4.81 -11.79 -12.80
C VAL A 86 4.21 -10.65 -11.98
N ILE A 87 3.84 -9.54 -12.62
CA ILE A 87 3.05 -8.50 -11.97
C ILE A 87 1.64 -9.04 -11.73
N VAL A 88 1.10 -8.86 -10.53
CA VAL A 88 -0.23 -9.32 -10.18
C VAL A 88 -1.15 -8.18 -9.77
N GLU A 89 -2.37 -8.21 -10.29
CA GLU A 89 -3.45 -7.26 -10.00
C GLU A 89 -4.78 -8.00 -9.90
N THR A 90 -5.83 -7.32 -9.42
CA THR A 90 -7.22 -7.78 -9.49
C THR A 90 -8.10 -6.70 -10.10
N ASN A 91 -9.23 -7.10 -10.68
CA ASN A 91 -10.23 -6.19 -11.23
C ASN A 91 -10.77 -5.23 -10.16
N THR A 92 -11.32 -4.09 -10.56
CA THR A 92 -11.92 -3.13 -9.63
C THR A 92 -13.37 -3.48 -9.26
N TYR A 93 -13.79 -3.07 -8.07
CA TYR A 93 -15.18 -3.15 -7.64
C TYR A 93 -16.03 -2.06 -8.29
N TYR A 94 -15.49 -0.84 -8.41
CA TYR A 94 -16.13 0.26 -9.13
C TYR A 94 -16.08 0.06 -10.65
N ALA A 95 -17.06 0.62 -11.35
CA ALA A 95 -17.11 0.64 -12.80
C ALA A 95 -16.04 1.59 -13.37
N GLY A 96 -15.35 1.16 -14.41
CA GLY A 96 -14.29 1.92 -15.07
C GLY A 96 -13.50 1.08 -16.07
N ASP A 97 -12.27 1.51 -16.33
CA ASP A 97 -11.38 0.85 -17.32
C ASP A 97 -10.68 -0.39 -16.78
N ARG A 98 -10.95 -0.77 -15.53
CA ARG A 98 -10.38 -1.98 -14.87
C ARG A 98 -11.44 -2.85 -14.20
N ASP A 99 -12.73 -2.68 -14.52
CA ASP A 99 -13.83 -3.42 -13.90
C ASP A 99 -14.11 -4.79 -14.51
N THR A 100 -13.50 -5.07 -15.65
CA THR A 100 -13.47 -6.39 -16.30
C THR A 100 -12.06 -6.72 -16.73
N THR A 101 -11.74 -8.01 -16.83
CA THR A 101 -10.41 -8.49 -17.24
C THR A 101 -9.99 -7.93 -18.60
N GLU A 102 -10.90 -7.88 -19.58
CA GLU A 102 -10.61 -7.33 -20.90
C GLU A 102 -10.18 -5.87 -20.84
N LYS A 103 -10.99 -5.01 -20.21
CA LYS A 103 -10.67 -3.58 -20.05
C LYS A 103 -9.41 -3.36 -19.23
N HIS A 104 -9.20 -4.17 -18.20
CA HIS A 104 -8.03 -4.07 -17.34
C HIS A 104 -6.76 -4.41 -18.12
N ARG A 105 -6.76 -5.45 -18.96
CA ARG A 105 -5.65 -5.77 -19.87
C ARG A 105 -5.36 -4.63 -20.84
N ASP A 106 -6.38 -4.00 -21.40
CA ASP A 106 -6.24 -2.84 -22.27
C ASP A 106 -5.60 -1.65 -21.52
N THR A 107 -6.01 -1.41 -20.28
CA THR A 107 -5.43 -0.34 -19.43
C THR A 107 -3.97 -0.64 -19.08
N ILE A 108 -3.63 -1.87 -18.73
CA ILE A 108 -2.27 -2.33 -18.46
C ILE A 108 -1.37 -2.09 -19.68
N ALA A 109 -1.82 -2.49 -20.86
CA ALA A 109 -1.10 -2.31 -22.13
C ALA A 109 -0.97 -0.82 -22.47
N HIS A 110 -2.04 -0.04 -22.33
CA HIS A 110 -2.04 1.41 -22.56
C HIS A 110 -1.05 2.13 -21.65
N ASN A 111 -1.01 1.77 -20.37
CA ASN A 111 -0.06 2.33 -19.42
C ASN A 111 1.39 1.81 -19.59
N GLY A 112 1.63 0.89 -20.54
CA GLY A 112 2.97 0.42 -20.90
C GLY A 112 3.57 -0.65 -19.98
N TRP A 113 2.76 -1.40 -19.25
CA TRP A 113 3.18 -2.56 -18.47
C TRP A 113 3.27 -3.80 -19.37
N THR A 114 4.23 -3.80 -20.30
CA THR A 114 4.37 -4.82 -21.36
C THR A 114 5.73 -5.52 -21.35
N PHE A 115 6.60 -5.19 -20.39
CA PHE A 115 7.96 -5.71 -20.27
C PHE A 115 8.06 -7.04 -19.51
N CYS A 116 7.00 -7.45 -18.82
CA CYS A 116 6.87 -8.75 -18.18
C CYS A 116 5.40 -9.20 -18.20
N PRO A 117 5.11 -10.47 -17.90
CA PRO A 117 3.72 -10.93 -17.78
C PRO A 117 2.98 -10.16 -16.67
N VAL A 118 1.69 -9.89 -16.90
CA VAL A 118 0.77 -9.35 -15.90
C VAL A 118 -0.42 -10.29 -15.78
N ASP A 119 -0.66 -10.79 -14.57
CA ASP A 119 -1.78 -11.67 -14.23
C ASP A 119 -2.87 -10.88 -13.50
N ILE A 120 -4.09 -10.92 -14.02
CA ILE A 120 -5.28 -10.42 -13.35
C ILE A 120 -5.87 -11.58 -12.56
N THR A 121 -5.43 -11.70 -11.32
CA THR A 121 -5.54 -12.94 -10.54
C THR A 121 -6.97 -13.38 -10.22
N ASP A 122 -7.96 -12.52 -10.41
CA ASP A 122 -9.38 -12.83 -10.25
C ASP A 122 -10.12 -13.06 -11.60
N GLU A 123 -9.38 -13.25 -12.71
CA GLU A 123 -10.01 -13.55 -14.01
C GLU A 123 -10.69 -14.92 -14.01
N ASP A 124 -10.15 -15.90 -13.30
CA ASP A 124 -10.70 -17.23 -13.13
C ASP A 124 -11.58 -17.38 -11.87
N GLY A 125 -11.91 -16.26 -11.22
CA GLY A 125 -12.73 -16.22 -10.01
C GLY A 125 -11.92 -15.94 -8.75
N TYR A 126 -12.37 -16.48 -7.63
CA TYR A 126 -11.72 -16.27 -6.33
C TYR A 126 -11.61 -17.56 -5.53
N VAL A 127 -10.70 -17.56 -4.58
CA VAL A 127 -10.61 -18.53 -3.50
C VAL A 127 -10.77 -17.82 -2.17
N GLU A 128 -11.13 -18.56 -1.13
CA GLU A 128 -11.27 -18.00 0.21
C GLU A 128 -10.08 -18.43 1.07
N TRP A 129 -9.32 -17.45 1.53
CA TRP A 129 -8.24 -17.68 2.49
C TRP A 129 -8.67 -17.32 3.91
N PRO A 130 -8.25 -18.08 4.94
CA PRO A 130 -8.62 -17.81 6.32
C PRO A 130 -8.07 -16.46 6.80
N VAL A 131 -8.79 -15.86 7.75
CA VAL A 131 -8.40 -14.64 8.47
C VAL A 131 -8.33 -14.96 9.96
N ASP A 132 -7.17 -15.41 10.42
CA ASP A 132 -7.00 -15.79 11.81
C ASP A 132 -7.08 -14.59 12.75
N GLY A 133 -8.02 -14.63 13.69
CA GLY A 133 -8.24 -13.56 14.67
C GLY A 133 -8.99 -12.34 14.12
N GLY A 134 -9.55 -12.43 12.92
CA GLY A 134 -10.37 -11.37 12.34
C GLY A 134 -11.61 -11.07 13.19
N LYS A 135 -12.00 -9.80 13.22
CA LYS A 135 -13.23 -9.31 13.84
C LYS A 135 -14.39 -9.30 12.85
N TRP A 136 -14.09 -9.07 11.59
CA TRP A 136 -15.05 -8.85 10.51
C TRP A 136 -15.20 -10.04 9.59
N PHE A 137 -14.11 -10.79 9.39
CA PHE A 137 -14.03 -11.87 8.42
C PHE A 137 -13.45 -13.14 9.05
N ASP A 138 -14.08 -14.28 8.79
CA ASP A 138 -13.49 -15.60 9.02
C ASP A 138 -12.60 -16.01 7.83
N THR A 139 -12.98 -15.58 6.61
CA THR A 139 -12.25 -15.80 5.36
C THR A 139 -12.30 -14.54 4.49
N MET A 140 -11.35 -14.42 3.57
CA MET A 140 -11.33 -13.35 2.56
C MET A 140 -11.29 -13.93 1.15
N ALA A 141 -12.16 -13.42 0.29
CA ALA A 141 -12.19 -13.76 -1.13
C ALA A 141 -11.05 -13.03 -1.87
N VAL A 142 -10.00 -13.76 -2.22
CA VAL A 142 -8.84 -13.29 -2.96
C VAL A 142 -8.86 -13.81 -4.40
N GLY A 143 -8.11 -13.18 -5.31
CA GLY A 143 -8.02 -13.65 -6.69
C GLY A 143 -7.48 -15.08 -6.76
N ALA A 144 -8.18 -15.99 -7.47
CA ALA A 144 -7.86 -17.41 -7.47
C ALA A 144 -6.44 -17.73 -7.95
N ASN A 145 -5.93 -16.97 -8.93
CA ASN A 145 -4.61 -17.21 -9.48
C ASN A 145 -3.46 -16.90 -8.51
N LEU A 146 -3.73 -16.23 -7.37
CA LEU A 146 -2.71 -16.02 -6.33
C LEU A 146 -2.15 -17.35 -5.78
N GLU A 147 -2.91 -18.44 -5.84
CA GLU A 147 -2.44 -19.76 -5.46
C GLU A 147 -1.32 -20.32 -6.36
N HIS A 148 -1.08 -19.71 -7.50
CA HIS A 148 -0.03 -20.13 -8.43
C HIS A 148 1.36 -19.56 -8.10
N TYR A 149 1.49 -18.75 -7.05
CA TYR A 149 2.73 -18.07 -6.68
C TYR A 149 3.28 -18.60 -5.36
N ASP A 150 4.60 -18.73 -5.29
CA ASP A 150 5.30 -19.24 -4.12
C ASP A 150 5.71 -18.13 -3.16
N SER A 151 5.97 -16.94 -3.69
CA SER A 151 6.40 -15.78 -2.91
C SER A 151 5.93 -14.46 -3.50
N MET A 152 5.97 -13.37 -2.72
CA MET A 152 5.44 -12.08 -3.14
C MET A 152 6.32 -10.90 -2.78
N LEU A 153 6.61 -10.04 -3.75
CA LEU A 153 7.10 -8.68 -3.54
C LEU A 153 5.92 -7.71 -3.58
N THR A 154 5.62 -7.07 -2.46
CA THR A 154 4.66 -5.97 -2.41
C THR A 154 5.38 -4.65 -2.70
N LEU A 155 5.22 -4.13 -3.92
CA LEU A 155 5.84 -2.89 -4.37
C LEU A 155 4.80 -1.78 -4.39
N THR A 156 4.92 -0.83 -3.48
CA THR A 156 3.88 0.16 -3.21
C THR A 156 4.33 1.57 -3.53
N HIS A 157 3.55 2.28 -4.32
CA HIS A 157 3.58 3.74 -4.35
C HIS A 157 2.84 4.25 -3.11
N PHE A 158 3.56 4.88 -2.17
CA PHE A 158 2.95 5.45 -0.97
C PHE A 158 2.29 6.80 -1.29
N LYS A 159 1.05 7.00 -0.84
CA LYS A 159 0.24 8.19 -1.16
C LYS A 159 -0.96 8.32 -0.22
N GLY A 160 -1.71 9.41 -0.37
CA GLY A 160 -3.03 9.55 0.26
C GLY A 160 -4.08 8.60 -0.35
N HIS A 161 -5.22 8.54 0.31
CA HIS A 161 -6.38 7.80 -0.18
C HIS A 161 -7.68 8.43 0.31
N MET A 162 -8.67 8.53 -0.58
CA MET A 162 -9.96 9.19 -0.29
C MET A 162 -10.70 8.58 0.90
N MET A 163 -10.73 7.26 1.02
CA MET A 163 -11.42 6.54 2.08
C MET A 163 -10.46 6.02 3.17
N GLY A 164 -9.28 5.56 2.77
CA GLY A 164 -8.29 4.89 3.64
C GLY A 164 -7.30 5.79 4.34
N GLY A 165 -7.35 7.10 4.14
CA GLY A 165 -6.38 8.05 4.66
C GLY A 165 -5.07 7.99 3.90
N PHE A 166 -4.40 6.84 3.86
CA PHE A 166 -3.22 6.58 3.05
C PHE A 166 -3.28 5.21 2.37
N GLY A 167 -2.44 5.02 1.38
CA GLY A 167 -2.20 3.75 0.72
C GLY A 167 -0.75 3.35 0.84
N GLY A 168 -0.45 2.55 1.84
CA GLY A 168 0.80 1.83 2.06
C GLY A 168 0.73 0.38 1.58
N SER A 169 1.67 -0.44 2.05
CA SER A 169 1.71 -1.88 1.76
C SER A 169 0.45 -2.60 2.25
N ASN A 170 -0.07 -2.24 3.43
CA ASN A 170 -1.32 -2.80 3.96
C ASN A 170 -2.47 -2.63 2.95
N LYS A 171 -2.73 -1.40 2.53
CA LYS A 171 -3.81 -1.16 1.57
C LYS A 171 -3.53 -1.77 0.18
N ASN A 172 -2.27 -1.78 -0.26
CA ASN A 172 -1.90 -2.37 -1.55
C ASN A 172 -2.26 -3.86 -1.61
N LEU A 173 -2.00 -4.61 -0.54
CA LEU A 173 -2.42 -6.00 -0.41
C LEU A 173 -3.92 -6.13 -0.18
N GLY A 174 -4.44 -5.48 0.86
CA GLY A 174 -5.82 -5.67 1.31
C GLY A 174 -6.86 -5.38 0.24
N ILE A 175 -6.63 -4.36 -0.59
CA ILE A 175 -7.49 -4.08 -1.74
C ILE A 175 -7.01 -4.80 -3.00
N GLY A 176 -5.70 -4.88 -3.20
CA GLY A 176 -5.15 -5.34 -4.47
C GLY A 176 -5.05 -6.86 -4.63
N CYS A 177 -5.20 -7.64 -3.55
CA CYS A 177 -5.31 -9.10 -3.61
C CYS A 177 -6.76 -9.59 -3.47
N ALA A 178 -7.64 -8.79 -2.84
CA ALA A 178 -9.07 -9.08 -2.78
C ALA A 178 -9.68 -9.11 -4.19
N SER A 179 -10.50 -10.11 -4.48
CA SER A 179 -11.17 -10.23 -5.78
C SER A 179 -12.09 -9.04 -6.06
N GLY A 180 -12.19 -8.63 -7.32
CA GLY A 180 -12.85 -7.38 -7.71
C GLY A 180 -14.32 -7.31 -7.35
N LYS A 181 -15.06 -8.39 -7.51
CA LYS A 181 -16.52 -8.40 -7.33
C LYS A 181 -16.99 -8.92 -5.98
N GLU A 182 -16.23 -9.82 -5.33
CA GLU A 182 -16.59 -10.37 -4.03
C GLU A 182 -15.73 -9.77 -2.90
N GLY A 183 -14.43 -9.99 -2.87
CA GLY A 183 -13.58 -9.55 -1.75
C GLY A 183 -13.61 -8.04 -1.52
N LYS A 184 -13.51 -7.24 -2.58
CA LYS A 184 -13.60 -5.77 -2.45
C LYS A 184 -15.00 -5.30 -2.01
N LYS A 185 -16.06 -6.03 -2.38
CA LYS A 185 -17.41 -5.76 -1.89
C LYS A 185 -17.51 -6.01 -0.38
N TRP A 186 -16.94 -7.10 0.13
CA TRP A 186 -16.94 -7.39 1.56
C TRP A 186 -16.24 -6.29 2.36
N ILE A 187 -15.16 -5.72 1.82
CA ILE A 187 -14.42 -4.63 2.46
C ILE A 187 -15.21 -3.32 2.46
N HIS A 188 -15.85 -2.94 1.36
CA HIS A 188 -16.42 -1.60 1.16
C HIS A 188 -17.92 -1.50 1.46
N ALA A 189 -18.66 -2.59 1.37
CA ALA A 189 -20.10 -2.62 1.62
C ALA A 189 -20.41 -3.38 2.92
N GLN A 190 -21.59 -3.12 3.49
CA GLN A 190 -22.10 -3.96 4.57
C GLN A 190 -22.45 -5.33 3.99
N THR A 191 -22.16 -6.39 4.74
CA THR A 191 -22.42 -7.77 4.32
C THR A 191 -23.88 -8.08 4.03
N SER A 192 -24.79 -7.33 4.66
CA SER A 192 -26.24 -7.41 4.43
C SER A 192 -26.71 -6.58 3.24
N ASP A 193 -25.84 -5.80 2.64
CA ASP A 193 -26.19 -4.94 1.52
C ASP A 193 -26.03 -5.68 0.20
N ASN A 194 -27.05 -5.64 -0.56
CA ASN A 194 -27.09 -6.26 -1.88
C ASN A 194 -26.59 -5.34 -2.99
N GLY A 195 -26.03 -4.17 -2.65
CA GLY A 195 -25.55 -3.20 -3.61
C GLY A 195 -26.65 -2.56 -4.46
N ALA A 196 -27.88 -2.54 -3.94
CA ALA A 196 -29.03 -2.05 -4.69
C ALA A 196 -28.96 -0.56 -5.01
N THR A 197 -28.18 0.21 -4.25
CA THR A 197 -27.99 1.64 -4.48
C THR A 197 -26.51 1.99 -4.48
N TRP A 198 -26.12 2.97 -5.29
CA TRP A 198 -24.72 3.45 -5.36
C TRP A 198 -24.17 3.87 -3.99
N GLY A 199 -24.99 4.46 -3.12
CA GLY A 199 -24.57 4.89 -1.79
C GLY A 199 -24.29 3.71 -0.86
N ALA A 200 -25.03 2.63 -0.97
CA ALA A 200 -24.92 1.47 -0.09
C ALA A 200 -23.66 0.63 -0.36
N GLN A 201 -23.22 0.54 -1.60
CA GLN A 201 -22.01 -0.23 -1.96
C GLN A 201 -20.70 0.36 -1.39
N TRP A 202 -20.74 1.57 -0.83
CA TRP A 202 -19.62 2.26 -0.18
C TRP A 202 -19.98 2.69 1.23
N SER A 203 -20.75 1.87 1.93
CA SER A 203 -21.32 2.23 3.25
C SER A 203 -20.30 2.09 4.39
N VAL A 204 -19.27 1.30 4.21
CA VAL A 204 -18.21 1.09 5.20
C VAL A 204 -17.20 2.22 5.14
N ALA A 205 -16.89 2.81 6.28
CA ALA A 205 -15.99 3.96 6.39
C ALA A 205 -15.20 3.95 7.72
N ASN A 206 -14.23 4.84 7.85
CA ASN A 206 -13.46 5.07 9.06
C ASN A 206 -12.79 3.78 9.59
N GLU A 207 -12.83 3.53 10.89
CA GLU A 207 -12.14 2.42 11.56
C GLU A 207 -12.57 1.06 10.99
N GLU A 208 -13.86 0.86 10.75
CA GLU A 208 -14.36 -0.39 10.18
C GLU A 208 -13.71 -0.68 8.81
N LEU A 209 -13.57 0.34 7.97
CA LEU A 209 -12.91 0.18 6.68
C LEU A 209 -11.43 -0.15 6.84
N MET A 210 -10.73 0.53 7.77
CA MET A 210 -9.31 0.27 8.05
C MET A 210 -9.09 -1.15 8.56
N GLU A 211 -9.92 -1.58 9.50
CA GLU A 211 -9.89 -2.93 10.06
C GLU A 211 -10.16 -3.99 8.98
N LYS A 212 -11.19 -3.80 8.15
CA LYS A 212 -11.51 -4.72 7.03
C LYS A 212 -10.40 -4.79 5.97
N ILE A 213 -9.78 -3.67 5.62
CA ILE A 213 -8.61 -3.67 4.73
C ILE A 213 -7.48 -4.48 5.35
N THR A 214 -7.24 -4.29 6.65
CA THR A 214 -6.15 -4.97 7.38
C THR A 214 -6.41 -6.47 7.49
N GLU A 215 -7.63 -6.90 7.76
CA GLU A 215 -7.99 -8.32 7.77
C GLU A 215 -7.85 -8.98 6.40
N SER A 216 -8.20 -8.27 5.34
CA SER A 216 -7.94 -8.73 3.97
C SER A 216 -6.44 -8.89 3.68
N THR A 217 -5.63 -7.96 4.17
CA THR A 217 -4.16 -8.07 4.10
C THR A 217 -3.66 -9.28 4.86
N LYS A 218 -4.21 -9.52 6.07
CA LYS A 218 -3.80 -10.65 6.92
C LYS A 218 -3.97 -11.99 6.20
N ALA A 219 -5.08 -12.22 5.51
CA ALA A 219 -5.28 -13.42 4.71
C ALA A 219 -4.14 -13.64 3.71
N THR A 220 -3.67 -12.57 3.06
CA THR A 220 -2.57 -12.65 2.09
C THR A 220 -1.22 -12.92 2.76
N ILE A 221 -0.89 -12.21 3.84
CA ILE A 221 0.41 -12.42 4.49
C ILE A 221 0.50 -13.77 5.20
N ASP A 222 -0.58 -14.26 5.78
CA ASP A 222 -0.62 -15.57 6.42
C ASP A 222 -0.43 -16.70 5.39
N HIS A 223 -0.96 -16.54 4.17
CA HIS A 223 -0.76 -17.49 3.07
C HIS A 223 0.69 -17.57 2.62
N PHE A 224 1.37 -16.43 2.39
CA PHE A 224 2.76 -16.42 1.94
C PHE A 224 3.77 -16.64 3.07
N GLY A 225 3.40 -16.38 4.32
CA GLY A 225 4.26 -16.52 5.49
C GLY A 225 5.54 -15.68 5.39
N ASP A 226 6.71 -16.32 5.56
CA ASP A 226 8.02 -15.64 5.51
C ASP A 226 8.47 -15.25 4.08
N ARG A 227 7.70 -15.62 3.06
CA ARG A 227 8.03 -15.42 1.64
C ARG A 227 7.29 -14.23 1.03
N ILE A 228 7.00 -13.24 1.84
CA ILE A 228 6.45 -11.95 1.39
C ILE A 228 7.32 -10.80 1.91
N VAL A 229 7.61 -9.84 1.05
CA VAL A 229 8.44 -8.68 1.38
C VAL A 229 7.82 -7.40 0.85
N TYR A 230 8.22 -6.27 1.42
CA TYR A 230 7.55 -4.99 1.21
C TYR A 230 8.53 -3.89 0.82
N ILE A 231 8.17 -3.12 -0.20
CA ILE A 231 8.86 -1.89 -0.61
C ILE A 231 7.83 -0.78 -0.75
N ASN A 232 8.05 0.34 -0.04
CA ASN A 232 7.26 1.56 -0.17
C ASN A 232 8.10 2.65 -0.85
N VAL A 233 7.59 3.20 -1.95
CA VAL A 233 8.22 4.28 -2.71
C VAL A 233 7.52 5.59 -2.39
N LEU A 234 8.20 6.47 -1.64
CA LEU A 234 7.70 7.77 -1.18
C LEU A 234 8.10 8.87 -2.17
N ARG A 235 7.45 8.88 -3.32
CA ARG A 235 7.61 9.88 -4.38
C ARG A 235 6.27 10.25 -5.02
N ASN A 236 6.14 11.46 -5.52
CA ASN A 236 4.90 11.95 -6.13
C ASN A 236 3.66 11.68 -5.27
N MET A 237 3.81 11.86 -3.97
CA MET A 237 2.76 11.60 -3.00
C MET A 237 1.67 12.67 -3.09
N SER A 238 0.55 12.32 -3.72
CA SER A 238 -0.68 13.12 -3.70
C SER A 238 -1.53 12.74 -2.48
N VAL A 239 -2.45 13.61 -2.09
CA VAL A 239 -3.54 13.27 -1.15
C VAL A 239 -4.55 12.31 -1.78
N SER A 240 -4.53 12.20 -3.11
CA SER A 240 -5.33 11.27 -3.90
C SER A 240 -4.64 9.92 -4.06
N CYS A 241 -5.46 8.90 -4.30
CA CYS A 241 -4.99 7.59 -4.69
C CYS A 241 -4.72 7.54 -6.21
N ASP A 242 -3.82 6.65 -6.64
CA ASP A 242 -3.63 6.36 -8.07
C ASP A 242 -4.92 5.81 -8.72
N CYS A 243 -5.86 5.29 -7.93
CA CYS A 243 -7.19 4.88 -8.40
C CYS A 243 -8.12 6.06 -8.80
N GLU A 244 -7.72 7.31 -8.54
CA GLU A 244 -8.40 8.50 -9.04
C GLU A 244 -7.93 8.88 -10.46
N GLY A 245 -6.87 8.21 -10.96
CA GLY A 245 -6.37 8.41 -12.33
C GLY A 245 -6.03 9.85 -12.62
N THR A 246 -6.53 10.35 -13.75
CA THR A 246 -6.31 11.74 -14.19
C THR A 246 -7.05 12.79 -13.35
N SER A 247 -7.96 12.39 -12.47
CA SER A 247 -8.63 13.29 -11.52
C SER A 247 -7.91 13.44 -10.18
N ALA A 248 -6.77 12.75 -10.00
CA ALA A 248 -5.97 12.89 -8.80
C ALA A 248 -5.57 14.34 -8.53
N GLN A 249 -5.63 14.73 -7.25
CA GLN A 249 -5.18 16.05 -6.84
C GLN A 249 -3.69 16.23 -7.12
N PRO A 250 -3.22 17.46 -7.33
CA PRO A 250 -1.80 17.73 -7.53
C PRO A 250 -0.93 17.15 -6.42
N VAL A 251 0.30 16.76 -6.78
CA VAL A 251 1.32 16.38 -5.80
C VAL A 251 1.78 17.64 -5.10
N VAL A 252 1.66 17.65 -3.78
CA VAL A 252 2.11 18.76 -2.91
C VAL A 252 3.03 18.29 -1.79
N THR A 253 3.19 16.98 -1.63
CA THR A 253 4.10 16.38 -0.66
C THR A 253 5.43 16.05 -1.33
N PRO A 254 6.57 16.54 -0.79
CA PRO A 254 7.89 16.27 -1.36
C PRO A 254 8.24 14.79 -1.43
N ASN A 255 9.14 14.46 -2.33
CA ASN A 255 9.72 13.12 -2.42
C ASN A 255 10.69 12.87 -1.26
N VAL A 256 10.69 11.64 -0.73
CA VAL A 256 11.54 11.27 0.41
C VAL A 256 12.56 10.19 0.05
N GLY A 257 12.11 9.07 -0.51
CA GLY A 257 12.98 7.93 -0.77
C GLY A 257 12.22 6.61 -0.92
N ILE A 258 12.95 5.52 -0.76
CA ILE A 258 12.43 4.15 -0.84
C ILE A 258 12.70 3.45 0.48
N LEU A 259 11.68 2.81 1.03
CA LEU A 259 11.78 1.96 2.21
C LEU A 259 11.63 0.50 1.82
N VAL A 260 12.28 -0.39 2.57
CA VAL A 260 12.14 -1.84 2.41
C VAL A 260 12.17 -2.55 3.76
N SER A 261 11.31 -3.54 3.94
CA SER A 261 11.25 -4.38 5.14
C SER A 261 10.65 -5.75 4.84
N THR A 262 10.86 -6.68 5.74
CA THR A 262 10.12 -7.95 5.84
C THR A 262 8.93 -7.87 6.79
N ASP A 263 8.66 -6.70 7.37
CA ASP A 263 7.58 -6.44 8.31
C ASP A 263 6.67 -5.34 7.77
N ILE A 264 5.41 -5.71 7.48
CA ILE A 264 4.44 -4.80 6.86
C ILE A 264 4.02 -3.64 7.78
N CYS A 265 3.89 -3.93 9.08
CA CYS A 265 3.51 -2.93 10.05
C CYS A 265 4.63 -1.91 10.25
N ALA A 266 5.88 -2.37 10.31
CA ALA A 266 7.06 -1.51 10.44
C ALA A 266 7.25 -0.58 9.24
N ILE A 267 7.11 -1.10 8.02
CA ILE A 267 7.33 -0.29 6.82
C ILE A 267 6.24 0.78 6.62
N ASP A 268 4.98 0.44 6.87
CA ASP A 268 3.89 1.41 6.76
C ASP A 268 3.98 2.45 7.88
N SER A 269 4.35 2.03 9.11
CA SER A 269 4.64 2.96 10.22
C SER A 269 5.77 3.92 9.88
N ALA A 270 6.90 3.43 9.37
CA ALA A 270 8.03 4.27 8.97
C ALA A 270 7.66 5.25 7.85
N SER A 271 6.84 4.80 6.89
CA SER A 271 6.37 5.65 5.79
C SER A 271 5.50 6.82 6.30
N VAL A 272 4.57 6.53 7.20
CA VAL A 272 3.74 7.55 7.86
C VAL A 272 4.58 8.50 8.69
N ASP A 273 5.52 7.98 9.48
CA ASP A 273 6.37 8.78 10.37
C ASP A 273 7.27 9.75 9.59
N LEU A 274 7.79 9.34 8.43
CA LEU A 274 8.55 10.23 7.54
C LEU A 274 7.69 11.37 6.98
N VAL A 275 6.43 11.10 6.64
CA VAL A 275 5.49 12.16 6.19
C VAL A 275 5.18 13.12 7.33
N VAL A 276 4.96 12.62 8.55
CA VAL A 276 4.75 13.46 9.74
C VAL A 276 6.00 14.29 10.05
N ALA A 277 7.19 13.68 10.01
CA ALA A 277 8.46 14.38 10.25
C ALA A 277 8.69 15.53 9.25
N MET A 278 8.37 15.36 7.98
CA MET A 278 8.41 16.44 6.99
C MET A 278 7.43 17.56 7.33
N THR A 279 6.24 17.23 7.82
CA THR A 279 5.23 18.19 8.22
C THR A 279 5.69 18.99 9.43
N ASP A 280 6.22 18.33 10.46
CA ASP A 280 6.77 18.97 11.67
C ASP A 280 7.96 19.87 11.34
N ALA A 281 8.78 19.49 10.36
CA ALA A 281 9.90 20.31 9.87
C ALA A 281 9.47 21.47 8.95
N GLY A 282 8.18 21.59 8.62
CA GLY A 282 7.65 22.63 7.72
C GLY A 282 8.05 22.47 6.25
N LEU A 283 8.36 21.25 5.82
CA LEU A 283 8.80 20.93 4.45
C LEU A 283 7.65 20.71 3.49
N VAL A 284 6.45 20.48 4.00
CA VAL A 284 5.23 20.22 3.21
C VAL A 284 4.33 21.45 3.14
N HIS A 285 3.56 21.55 2.08
CA HIS A 285 2.57 22.60 1.93
C HIS A 285 1.22 22.15 2.53
N ASN A 286 0.60 23.01 3.33
CA ASN A 286 -0.75 22.88 3.89
C ASN A 286 -1.06 21.60 4.68
N HIS A 287 -0.08 20.79 5.07
CA HIS A 287 -0.26 19.56 5.84
C HIS A 287 -1.21 18.53 5.19
N ASP A 288 -1.43 18.61 3.88
CA ASP A 288 -2.51 17.93 3.18
C ASP A 288 -2.55 16.42 3.38
N LEU A 289 -1.37 15.76 3.33
CA LEU A 289 -1.32 14.30 3.47
C LEU A 289 -1.56 13.85 4.92
N VAL A 290 -1.00 14.55 5.90
CA VAL A 290 -1.25 14.27 7.33
C VAL A 290 -2.72 14.52 7.67
N GLU A 291 -3.30 15.63 7.17
CA GLU A 291 -4.72 15.91 7.31
C GLU A 291 -5.59 14.80 6.71
N ARG A 292 -5.24 14.32 5.51
CA ARG A 292 -5.94 13.22 4.87
C ARG A 292 -5.87 11.94 5.71
N MET A 293 -4.70 11.60 6.25
CA MET A 293 -4.54 10.45 7.12
C MET A 293 -5.37 10.58 8.39
N THR A 294 -5.37 11.75 9.02
CA THR A 294 -6.12 12.03 10.24
C THR A 294 -7.62 12.02 10.00
N SER A 295 -8.11 12.79 9.01
CA SER A 295 -9.54 12.97 8.77
C SER A 295 -10.25 11.70 8.28
N ARG A 296 -9.49 10.72 7.79
CA ARG A 296 -10.00 9.42 7.34
C ARG A 296 -9.71 8.29 8.34
N HIS A 297 -9.20 8.60 9.53
CA HIS A 297 -8.83 7.63 10.55
C HIS A 297 -7.79 6.61 10.05
N GLY A 298 -6.90 7.05 9.14
CA GLY A 298 -5.94 6.18 8.45
C GLY A 298 -4.95 5.49 9.38
N PHE A 299 -4.63 6.09 10.54
CA PHE A 299 -3.69 5.52 11.51
C PHE A 299 -4.23 4.23 12.15
N ARG A 300 -5.55 3.99 12.09
CA ARG A 300 -6.13 2.72 12.52
C ARG A 300 -5.55 1.52 11.74
N GLN A 301 -5.11 1.71 10.51
CA GLN A 301 -4.40 0.66 9.78
C GLN A 301 -3.18 0.16 10.55
N LEU A 302 -2.39 1.07 11.14
CA LEU A 302 -1.16 0.71 11.86
C LEU A 302 -1.47 0.02 13.19
N SER A 303 -2.34 0.62 14.01
CA SER A 303 -2.71 0.05 15.31
C SER A 303 -3.38 -1.32 15.15
N TYR A 304 -4.23 -1.49 14.14
CA TYR A 304 -4.91 -2.76 13.94
C TYR A 304 -4.01 -3.87 13.39
N MET A 305 -3.03 -3.53 12.53
CA MET A 305 -1.98 -4.48 12.15
C MET A 305 -1.21 -4.99 13.37
N HIS A 306 -0.87 -4.08 14.30
CA HIS A 306 -0.20 -4.44 15.54
C HIS A 306 -1.09 -5.33 16.44
N GLU A 307 -2.37 -4.97 16.63
CA GLU A 307 -3.35 -5.75 17.40
C GLU A 307 -3.53 -7.16 16.85
N LEU A 308 -3.54 -7.33 15.52
CA LEU A 308 -3.66 -8.63 14.86
C LEU A 308 -2.34 -9.41 14.79
N GLY A 309 -1.25 -8.89 15.36
CA GLY A 309 0.06 -9.56 15.35
C GLY A 309 0.69 -9.68 13.97
N MET A 310 0.37 -8.78 13.04
CA MET A 310 0.90 -8.78 11.66
C MET A 310 2.33 -8.23 11.56
N GLY A 311 2.90 -7.73 12.64
CA GLY A 311 4.23 -7.17 12.72
C GLY A 311 4.40 -6.17 13.86
N ASN A 312 5.54 -5.50 13.86
CA ASN A 312 5.90 -4.50 14.85
C ASN A 312 5.74 -3.09 14.28
N TRP A 313 5.00 -2.22 14.95
CA TRP A 313 4.88 -0.80 14.55
C TRP A 313 6.04 0.08 15.02
N ARG A 314 6.96 -0.50 15.83
CA ARG A 314 8.27 0.09 16.15
C ARG A 314 9.31 -0.49 15.22
N TYR A 315 10.30 0.33 14.88
CA TYR A 315 11.36 -0.06 13.95
C TYR A 315 12.66 0.70 14.22
N SER A 316 13.79 0.13 13.75
CA SER A 316 15.02 0.87 13.49
C SER A 316 15.05 1.23 12.01
N LEU A 317 15.30 2.49 11.69
CA LEU A 317 15.46 2.97 10.32
C LEU A 317 16.95 2.98 9.96
N LEU A 318 17.36 2.09 9.04
CA LEU A 318 18.75 1.90 8.62
C LEU A 318 19.01 2.55 7.26
N ASP A 319 19.98 3.46 7.20
CA ASP A 319 20.32 4.24 6.02
C ASP A 319 21.23 3.45 5.07
N LEU A 320 20.69 3.01 3.95
CA LEU A 320 21.42 2.29 2.90
C LEU A 320 22.46 3.16 2.18
N ASP A 321 22.33 4.48 2.29
CA ASP A 321 23.26 5.43 1.65
C ASP A 321 24.42 5.76 2.58
N ASN A 322 24.40 5.26 3.84
CA ASN A 322 25.42 5.49 4.86
C ASN A 322 25.70 4.19 5.67
N ASP A 323 26.17 3.15 4.99
CA ASP A 323 26.64 1.88 5.59
C ASP A 323 25.63 1.24 6.58
N GLU A 324 24.35 1.37 6.32
CA GLU A 324 23.26 0.84 7.16
C GLU A 324 23.28 1.36 8.60
N THR A 325 23.81 2.56 8.81
CA THR A 325 23.72 3.20 10.13
C THR A 325 22.29 3.60 10.44
N GLU A 326 21.90 3.49 11.71
CA GLU A 326 20.59 3.94 12.16
C GLU A 326 20.46 5.46 12.00
N VAL A 327 19.36 5.90 11.38
CA VAL A 327 19.09 7.31 11.11
C VAL A 327 17.81 7.76 11.83
N SER A 328 17.84 8.97 12.39
CA SER A 328 16.63 9.59 12.96
C SER A 328 15.66 10.02 11.85
N LEU A 329 14.39 10.18 12.19
CA LEU A 329 13.40 10.70 11.22
C LEU A 329 13.75 12.10 10.72
N GLU A 330 14.27 12.96 11.61
CA GLU A 330 14.71 14.31 11.29
C GLU A 330 15.85 14.28 10.26
N ASP A 331 16.88 13.45 10.48
CA ASP A 331 18.00 13.32 9.56
C ASP A 331 17.59 12.63 8.24
N ALA A 332 16.67 11.69 8.33
CA ALA A 332 16.14 11.00 7.14
C ALA A 332 15.42 11.96 6.18
N VAL A 333 14.76 13.01 6.68
CA VAL A 333 14.08 14.02 5.87
C VAL A 333 14.90 15.29 5.62
N ALA A 334 16.09 15.41 6.21
CA ALA A 334 16.91 16.63 6.11
C ALA A 334 17.33 16.99 4.66
N HIS A 335 17.35 16.00 3.75
CA HIS A 335 17.65 16.21 2.32
C HIS A 335 16.46 16.72 1.53
N VAL A 336 15.25 16.68 2.09
CA VAL A 336 14.01 17.00 1.38
C VAL A 336 13.97 18.48 1.05
N VAL A 337 13.73 18.78 -0.22
CA VAL A 337 13.55 20.17 -0.66
C VAL A 337 12.10 20.59 -0.36
N PRO A 338 11.90 21.70 0.39
CA PRO A 338 10.55 22.18 0.68
C PRO A 338 9.73 22.37 -0.59
N PHE A 339 8.48 21.93 -0.55
CA PHE A 339 7.57 22.15 -1.66
C PHE A 339 7.28 23.64 -1.77
N LYS A 340 7.61 24.23 -2.92
CA LYS A 340 7.29 25.63 -3.23
C LYS A 340 6.00 25.61 -4.05
N GLY A 341 4.89 25.96 -3.41
CA GLY A 341 3.60 26.13 -4.06
C GLY A 341 3.58 27.26 -5.09
#